data_78fd9cf3a011b506ecb9e6836a1716a9
#
_entry.id   78fd9cf3a011b506ecb9e6836a1716a9
#
_cell.length_a   1.000
_cell.length_b   1.000
_cell.length_c   1.000
_cell.angle_alpha   90.00
_cell.angle_beta   90.00
_cell.angle_gamma   90.00
#
_symmetry.space_group_name_H-M   'P 1'
#
loop_
_entity.id
_entity.type
_entity.pdbx_description
1 polymer ?
#
loop_
_entity_poly.entity_id
_entity_poly.type
_entity_poly.pdbx_seq_one_letter_code
_entity_poly.pdbx_strand_id
1 'polypeptide(L)'
;VFGNRLREERSEEQHIVGEFYEALYRGDFLMYLQPKFNIITGEVYGAEALARWKKPNGSVIPPVKFIDSLERIGYITELDFYIFEQLLKTFTKWKQQHKRDMVISVNFSGKHFELEGKEFVRRINSIMNKYPVKPSQIEIEITESIMIKNHDALSSTLNKLRSMGFRGAIDDFG
;
A
#
# COMPACT_ATOMS: atom_id res chain seq x y z
N VAL A 1 -7.29 -9.70 -34.04
CA VAL A 1 -7.03 -10.23 -32.69
C VAL A 1 -6.39 -9.14 -31.82
N PHE A 2 -5.38 -8.39 -32.27
CA PHE A 2 -4.72 -7.32 -31.49
C PHE A 2 -5.62 -6.14 -31.13
N GLY A 3 -6.49 -5.71 -32.05
CA GLY A 3 -7.37 -4.55 -31.85
C GLY A 3 -8.50 -4.73 -30.85
N ASN A 4 -8.97 -5.97 -30.65
CA ASN A 4 -10.02 -6.28 -29.68
C ASN A 4 -9.48 -6.27 -28.26
N ARG A 5 -8.30 -6.83 -28.05
CA ARG A 5 -7.64 -6.88 -26.74
C ARG A 5 -7.34 -5.47 -26.20
N LEU A 6 -6.81 -4.57 -27.04
CA LEU A 6 -6.58 -3.16 -26.68
C LEU A 6 -7.86 -2.38 -26.36
N ARG A 7 -8.98 -2.74 -27.01
CA ARG A 7 -10.28 -2.12 -26.73
C ARG A 7 -10.87 -2.62 -25.41
N GLU A 8 -10.72 -3.91 -25.13
CA GLU A 8 -11.16 -4.53 -23.87
C GLU A 8 -10.37 -3.95 -22.68
N GLU A 9 -9.04 -3.87 -22.79
CA GLU A 9 -8.17 -3.27 -21.76
C GLU A 9 -8.54 -1.80 -21.47
N ARG A 10 -8.77 -0.99 -22.51
CA ARG A 10 -9.22 0.40 -22.34
C ARG A 10 -10.62 0.51 -21.72
N SER A 11 -11.51 -0.39 -22.06
CA SER A 11 -12.85 -0.42 -21.49
C SER A 11 -12.82 -0.79 -20.02
N GLU A 12 -11.99 -1.78 -19.64
CA GLU A 12 -11.78 -2.16 -18.24
C GLU A 12 -11.14 -1.02 -17.43
N GLU A 13 -10.15 -0.32 -17.98
CA GLU A 13 -9.56 0.86 -17.34
C GLU A 13 -10.58 1.97 -17.08
N GLN A 14 -11.37 2.31 -18.07
CA GLN A 14 -12.42 3.33 -17.93
C GLN A 14 -13.43 2.95 -16.86
N HIS A 15 -13.75 1.66 -16.76
CA HIS A 15 -14.65 1.14 -15.75
C HIS A 15 -14.03 1.22 -14.34
N ILE A 16 -12.76 0.82 -14.20
CA ILE A 16 -12.01 0.94 -12.95
C ILE A 16 -11.94 2.40 -12.49
N VAL A 17 -11.61 3.33 -13.39
CA VAL A 17 -11.55 4.78 -13.10
C VAL A 17 -12.90 5.30 -12.61
N GLY A 18 -13.99 4.95 -13.31
CA GLY A 18 -15.33 5.43 -12.98
C GLY A 18 -15.82 4.94 -11.61
N GLU A 19 -15.41 3.74 -11.20
CA GLU A 19 -15.85 3.14 -9.93
C GLU A 19 -14.93 3.45 -8.75
N PHE A 20 -13.68 3.84 -8.99
CA PHE A 20 -12.63 3.89 -7.97
C PHE A 20 -12.99 4.79 -6.77
N TYR A 21 -13.34 6.04 -7.00
CA TYR A 21 -13.66 6.97 -5.92
C TYR A 21 -14.93 6.61 -5.17
N GLU A 22 -15.93 6.09 -5.88
CA GLU A 22 -17.14 5.57 -5.22
C GLU A 22 -16.83 4.36 -4.35
N ALA A 23 -15.98 3.45 -4.84
CA ALA A 23 -15.54 2.27 -4.10
C ALA A 23 -14.72 2.64 -2.86
N LEU A 24 -13.82 3.63 -2.96
CA LEU A 24 -13.11 4.17 -1.80
C LEU A 24 -14.07 4.74 -0.77
N TYR A 25 -15.03 5.54 -1.21
CA TYR A 25 -16.00 6.19 -0.33
C TYR A 25 -16.92 5.17 0.37
N ARG A 26 -17.37 4.13 -0.34
CA ARG A 26 -18.18 3.04 0.23
C ARG A 26 -17.37 2.12 1.16
N GLY A 27 -16.04 2.16 1.11
CA GLY A 27 -15.19 1.24 1.86
C GLY A 27 -15.07 -0.15 1.22
N ASP A 28 -15.21 -0.25 -0.10
CA ASP A 28 -15.12 -1.49 -0.86
C ASP A 28 -13.69 -2.02 -0.95
N PHE A 29 -12.68 -1.16 -0.72
CA PHE A 29 -11.30 -1.58 -0.61
C PHE A 29 -11.01 -2.10 0.80
N LEU A 30 -10.71 -3.38 0.89
CA LEU A 30 -10.39 -4.07 2.12
C LEU A 30 -8.88 -4.24 2.25
N MET A 31 -8.38 -4.18 3.49
CA MET A 31 -7.03 -4.57 3.82
C MET A 31 -7.04 -6.01 4.35
N TYR A 32 -6.34 -6.90 3.65
CA TYR A 32 -6.04 -8.25 4.12
C TYR A 32 -4.63 -8.28 4.68
N LEU A 33 -4.42 -9.14 5.68
CA LEU A 33 -3.10 -9.35 6.28
C LEU A 33 -2.61 -10.76 5.94
N GLN A 34 -1.49 -10.83 5.22
CA GLN A 34 -0.79 -12.07 4.95
C GLN A 34 0.30 -12.28 6.00
N PRO A 35 0.21 -13.29 6.85
CA PRO A 35 1.18 -13.48 7.92
C PRO A 35 2.56 -13.86 7.38
N LYS A 36 3.60 -13.28 8.00
CA LYS A 36 5.02 -13.62 7.78
C LYS A 36 5.48 -14.53 8.92
N PHE A 37 6.04 -15.70 8.56
CA PHE A 37 6.48 -16.71 9.53
C PHE A 37 8.00 -16.76 9.62
N ASN A 38 8.52 -16.93 10.81
CA ASN A 38 9.89 -17.33 11.03
C ASN A 38 10.05 -18.81 10.62
N ILE A 39 10.87 -19.07 9.62
CA ILE A 39 11.05 -20.42 9.06
C ILE A 39 11.70 -21.42 10.03
N ILE A 40 12.40 -20.94 11.08
CA ILE A 40 13.08 -21.76 12.06
C ILE A 40 12.12 -22.10 13.22
N THR A 41 11.38 -21.10 13.72
CA THR A 41 10.52 -21.27 14.89
C THR A 41 9.06 -21.57 14.54
N GLY A 42 8.64 -21.33 13.30
CA GLY A 42 7.24 -21.42 12.87
C GLY A 42 6.33 -20.32 13.42
N GLU A 43 6.87 -19.37 14.16
CA GLU A 43 6.09 -18.30 14.77
C GLU A 43 5.80 -17.16 13.77
N VAL A 44 4.61 -16.55 13.90
CA VAL A 44 4.28 -15.32 13.18
C VAL A 44 5.04 -14.15 13.80
N TYR A 45 5.88 -13.47 13.02
CA TYR A 45 6.62 -12.29 13.48
C TYR A 45 6.08 -10.97 12.91
N GLY A 46 5.24 -11.03 11.88
CA GLY A 46 4.67 -9.87 11.23
C GLY A 46 3.62 -10.27 10.20
N ALA A 47 3.18 -9.32 9.41
CA ALA A 47 2.29 -9.56 8.29
C ALA A 47 2.53 -8.52 7.18
N GLU A 48 2.03 -8.79 5.99
CA GLU A 48 1.95 -7.85 4.90
C GLU A 48 0.50 -7.39 4.69
N ALA A 49 0.31 -6.07 4.55
CA ALA A 49 -0.98 -5.47 4.28
C ALA A 49 -1.23 -5.42 2.77
N LEU A 50 -2.23 -6.15 2.32
CA LEU A 50 -2.56 -6.34 0.92
C LEU A 50 -3.97 -5.80 0.61
N ALA A 51 -4.07 -4.93 -0.39
CA ALA A 51 -5.36 -4.44 -0.86
C ALA A 51 -6.19 -5.56 -1.51
N ARG A 52 -7.50 -5.51 -1.30
CA ARG A 52 -8.50 -6.33 -2.00
C ARG A 52 -9.69 -5.46 -2.33
N TRP A 53 -10.21 -5.57 -3.53
CA TRP A 53 -11.40 -4.82 -3.91
C TRP A 53 -12.63 -5.72 -3.86
N LYS A 54 -13.50 -5.49 -2.89
CA LYS A 54 -14.76 -6.21 -2.75
C LYS A 54 -15.85 -5.46 -3.49
N LYS A 55 -16.41 -6.08 -4.51
CA LYS A 55 -17.53 -5.53 -5.27
C LYS A 55 -18.87 -5.67 -4.51
N PRO A 56 -19.88 -4.84 -4.82
CA PRO A 56 -21.21 -4.92 -4.18
C PRO A 56 -21.89 -6.29 -4.29
N ASN A 57 -21.58 -7.06 -5.34
CA ASN A 57 -22.06 -8.44 -5.51
C ASN A 57 -21.35 -9.47 -4.63
N GLY A 58 -20.40 -9.03 -3.78
CA GLY A 58 -19.64 -9.87 -2.88
C GLY A 58 -18.36 -10.49 -3.48
N SER A 59 -18.11 -10.36 -4.79
CA SER A 59 -16.86 -10.84 -5.39
C SER A 59 -15.66 -10.00 -4.91
N VAL A 60 -14.53 -10.67 -4.70
CA VAL A 60 -13.28 -10.02 -4.31
C VAL A 60 -12.32 -10.04 -5.49
N ILE A 61 -11.92 -8.86 -5.95
CA ILE A 61 -10.97 -8.68 -7.05
C ILE A 61 -9.56 -8.62 -6.47
N PRO A 62 -8.62 -9.46 -6.96
CA PRO A 62 -7.23 -9.45 -6.51
C PRO A 62 -6.47 -8.24 -7.09
N PRO A 63 -5.36 -7.81 -6.42
CA PRO A 63 -4.56 -6.64 -6.82
C PRO A 63 -4.12 -6.63 -8.28
N VAL A 64 -3.67 -7.77 -8.80
CA VAL A 64 -3.21 -7.92 -10.20
C VAL A 64 -4.24 -7.48 -11.25
N LYS A 65 -5.52 -7.37 -10.88
CA LYS A 65 -6.59 -6.95 -11.78
C LYS A 65 -6.85 -5.44 -11.81
N PHE A 66 -6.34 -4.68 -10.84
CA PHE A 66 -6.63 -3.24 -10.76
C PHE A 66 -5.41 -2.35 -10.47
N ILE A 67 -4.35 -2.87 -9.86
CA ILE A 67 -3.17 -2.07 -9.48
C ILE A 67 -2.54 -1.41 -10.70
N ASP A 68 -2.22 -2.17 -11.76
CA ASP A 68 -1.58 -1.64 -12.96
C ASP A 68 -2.41 -0.52 -13.61
N SER A 69 -3.73 -0.66 -13.62
CA SER A 69 -4.64 0.36 -14.14
C SER A 69 -4.62 1.62 -13.28
N LEU A 70 -4.67 1.48 -11.95
CA LEU A 70 -4.59 2.59 -11.01
C LEU A 70 -3.23 3.30 -11.07
N GLU A 71 -2.13 2.56 -11.27
CA GLU A 71 -0.80 3.15 -11.46
C GLU A 71 -0.71 3.99 -12.74
N ARG A 72 -1.22 3.48 -13.86
CA ARG A 72 -1.20 4.22 -15.14
C ARG A 72 -1.93 5.55 -15.05
N ILE A 73 -3.06 5.60 -14.34
CA ILE A 73 -3.87 6.82 -14.18
C ILE A 73 -3.47 7.65 -12.95
N GLY A 74 -2.55 7.16 -12.10
CA GLY A 74 -2.06 7.85 -10.91
C GLY A 74 -2.95 7.74 -9.67
N TYR A 75 -4.04 6.98 -9.71
CA TYR A 75 -4.97 6.82 -8.57
C TYR A 75 -4.45 5.85 -7.51
N ILE A 76 -3.41 5.09 -7.82
CA ILE A 76 -2.76 4.17 -6.88
C ILE A 76 -2.33 4.90 -5.59
N THR A 77 -1.88 6.14 -5.69
CA THR A 77 -1.42 6.92 -4.53
C THR A 77 -2.52 7.15 -3.50
N GLU A 78 -3.77 7.31 -3.93
CA GLU A 78 -4.92 7.45 -3.03
C GLU A 78 -5.26 6.10 -2.36
N LEU A 79 -5.17 5.00 -3.10
CA LEU A 79 -5.38 3.67 -2.56
C LEU A 79 -4.32 3.31 -1.51
N ASP A 80 -3.04 3.60 -1.79
CA ASP A 80 -1.94 3.30 -0.87
C ASP A 80 -2.14 4.01 0.48
N PHE A 81 -2.46 5.30 0.47
CA PHE A 81 -2.77 6.03 1.70
C PHE A 81 -4.04 5.55 2.39
N TYR A 82 -5.05 5.14 1.63
CA TYR A 82 -6.26 4.54 2.19
C TYR A 82 -5.94 3.25 2.94
N ILE A 83 -5.19 2.33 2.33
CA ILE A 83 -4.77 1.07 2.96
C ILE A 83 -3.87 1.34 4.17
N PHE A 84 -2.94 2.29 4.07
CA PHE A 84 -2.12 2.72 5.19
C PHE A 84 -2.96 3.22 6.37
N GLU A 85 -3.98 4.02 6.13
CA GLU A 85 -4.88 4.49 7.18
C GLU A 85 -5.73 3.36 7.78
N GLN A 86 -6.18 2.38 6.98
CA GLN A 86 -6.86 1.17 7.49
C GLN A 86 -5.94 0.35 8.40
N LEU A 87 -4.66 0.25 8.07
CA LEU A 87 -3.65 -0.40 8.90
C LEU A 87 -3.56 0.27 10.28
N LEU A 88 -3.44 1.60 10.32
CA LEU A 88 -3.34 2.34 11.59
C LEU A 88 -4.61 2.21 12.44
N LYS A 89 -5.78 2.21 11.82
CA LYS A 89 -7.06 1.92 12.50
C LYS A 89 -7.07 0.53 13.11
N THR A 90 -6.53 -0.45 12.40
CA THR A 90 -6.42 -1.84 12.86
C THR A 90 -5.48 -1.95 14.06
N PHE A 91 -4.29 -1.36 13.99
CA PHE A 91 -3.35 -1.31 15.10
C PHE A 91 -3.94 -0.62 16.34
N THR A 92 -4.68 0.47 16.17
CA THR A 92 -5.33 1.16 17.27
C THR A 92 -6.32 0.23 17.99
N LYS A 93 -7.12 -0.52 17.24
CA LYS A 93 -8.05 -1.53 17.81
C LYS A 93 -7.30 -2.66 18.53
N TRP A 94 -6.22 -3.16 17.94
CA TRP A 94 -5.41 -4.22 18.55
C TRP A 94 -4.75 -3.80 19.85
N LYS A 95 -4.24 -2.56 19.91
CA LYS A 95 -3.68 -1.99 21.14
C LYS A 95 -4.73 -1.94 22.26
N GLN A 96 -5.97 -1.56 21.95
CA GLN A 96 -7.07 -1.59 22.92
C GLN A 96 -7.41 -3.00 23.38
N GLN A 97 -7.19 -4.02 22.56
CA GLN A 97 -7.43 -5.43 22.87
C GLN A 97 -6.21 -6.12 23.48
N HIS A 98 -5.15 -5.40 23.86
CA HIS A 98 -3.89 -5.93 24.42
C HIS A 98 -3.25 -7.04 23.55
N LYS A 99 -3.39 -6.94 22.23
CA LYS A 99 -2.75 -7.88 21.31
C LYS A 99 -1.24 -7.61 21.22
N ARG A 100 -0.50 -8.68 20.87
CA ARG A 100 0.96 -8.64 20.74
C ARG A 100 1.38 -7.56 19.72
N ASP A 101 2.43 -6.80 20.03
CA ASP A 101 3.09 -5.91 19.08
C ASP A 101 3.72 -6.74 17.95
N MET A 102 3.45 -6.36 16.72
CA MET A 102 4.05 -6.95 15.53
C MET A 102 4.41 -5.84 14.52
N VAL A 103 5.23 -6.19 13.54
CA VAL A 103 5.56 -5.31 12.42
C VAL A 103 4.69 -5.69 11.24
N ILE A 104 4.05 -4.71 10.61
CA ILE A 104 3.29 -4.94 9.39
C ILE A 104 3.88 -4.12 8.27
N SER A 105 4.20 -4.79 7.17
CA SER A 105 4.61 -4.13 5.94
C SER A 105 3.41 -3.65 5.14
N VAL A 106 3.61 -2.54 4.44
CA VAL A 106 2.63 -1.95 3.54
C VAL A 106 3.33 -1.45 2.29
N ASN A 107 2.77 -1.82 1.14
CA ASN A 107 3.29 -1.45 -0.17
C ASN A 107 2.91 -0.03 -0.55
N PHE A 108 3.86 0.68 -1.15
CA PHE A 108 3.65 1.99 -1.76
C PHE A 108 4.20 2.00 -3.18
N SER A 109 3.38 2.48 -4.11
CA SER A 109 3.75 2.64 -5.51
C SER A 109 4.87 3.67 -5.69
N GLY A 110 5.69 3.45 -6.71
CA GLY A 110 6.70 4.39 -7.16
C GLY A 110 6.21 5.76 -7.55
N LYS A 111 4.95 5.87 -7.84
CA LYS A 111 4.30 7.15 -8.16
C LYS A 111 4.49 8.20 -7.07
N HIS A 112 4.62 7.79 -5.81
CA HIS A 112 4.88 8.69 -4.69
C HIS A 112 6.24 9.40 -4.75
N PHE A 113 7.19 8.87 -5.51
CA PHE A 113 8.57 9.35 -5.56
C PHE A 113 8.91 10.08 -6.87
N GLU A 114 7.97 10.22 -7.79
CA GLU A 114 8.17 10.94 -9.06
C GLU A 114 8.42 12.45 -8.84
N LEU A 115 7.92 13.03 -7.74
CA LEU A 115 8.05 14.44 -7.36
C LEU A 115 8.77 14.60 -6.01
N GLU A 116 10.07 14.25 -5.93
CA GLU A 116 10.97 14.43 -4.76
C GLU A 116 10.51 13.78 -3.44
N GLY A 117 9.39 13.06 -3.37
CA GLY A 117 8.92 12.36 -2.17
C GLY A 117 8.54 13.21 -0.95
N LYS A 118 8.68 14.54 -1.01
CA LYS A 118 8.37 15.44 0.12
C LYS A 118 6.90 15.40 0.51
N GLU A 119 6.02 15.38 -0.48
CA GLU A 119 4.58 15.30 -0.24
C GLU A 119 4.20 13.95 0.37
N PHE A 120 4.82 12.87 -0.07
CA PHE A 120 4.65 11.54 0.51
C PHE A 120 4.97 11.54 2.01
N VAL A 121 6.17 12.02 2.40
CA VAL A 121 6.57 12.09 3.82
C VAL A 121 5.62 12.96 4.63
N ARG A 122 5.19 14.10 4.09
CA ARG A 122 4.25 14.99 4.75
C ARG A 122 2.91 14.31 5.01
N ARG A 123 2.38 13.59 4.03
CA ARG A 123 1.10 12.89 4.11
C ARG A 123 1.17 11.69 5.06
N ILE A 124 2.23 10.89 5.00
CA ILE A 124 2.51 9.82 5.98
C ILE A 124 2.48 10.38 7.41
N ASN A 125 3.23 11.45 7.67
CA ASN A 125 3.29 12.06 8.99
C ASN A 125 1.93 12.59 9.46
N SER A 126 1.19 13.24 8.56
CA SER A 126 -0.16 13.75 8.85
C SER A 126 -1.14 12.64 9.23
N ILE A 127 -1.07 11.49 8.56
CA ILE A 127 -1.91 10.34 8.86
C ILE A 127 -1.47 9.70 10.18
N MET A 128 -0.17 9.46 10.38
CA MET A 128 0.38 8.87 11.60
C MET A 128 -0.04 9.63 12.86
N ASN A 129 -0.03 10.95 12.82
CA ASN A 129 -0.37 11.79 13.97
C ASN A 129 -1.81 11.65 14.46
N LYS A 130 -2.70 11.03 13.67
CA LYS A 130 -4.09 10.75 14.06
C LYS A 130 -4.24 9.49 14.91
N TYR A 131 -3.22 8.62 14.96
CA TYR A 131 -3.32 7.28 15.54
C TYR A 131 -2.18 7.01 16.54
N PRO A 132 -2.47 6.32 17.67
CA PRO A 132 -1.46 6.01 18.70
C PRO A 132 -0.59 4.79 18.29
N VAL A 133 -0.03 4.81 17.08
CA VAL A 133 0.80 3.76 16.48
C VAL A 133 2.24 4.23 16.39
N LYS A 134 3.20 3.37 16.73
CA LYS A 134 4.63 3.69 16.62
C LYS A 134 5.11 3.47 15.19
N PRO A 135 5.90 4.38 14.60
CA PRO A 135 6.48 4.17 13.27
C PRO A 135 7.28 2.86 13.15
N SER A 136 7.94 2.42 14.24
CA SER A 136 8.70 1.16 14.28
C SER A 136 7.87 -0.12 14.11
N GLN A 137 6.54 -0.02 14.19
CA GLN A 137 5.60 -1.11 13.93
C GLN A 137 5.21 -1.21 12.43
N ILE A 138 5.65 -0.24 11.63
CA ILE A 138 5.33 -0.16 10.20
C ILE A 138 6.61 -0.37 9.38
N GLU A 139 6.54 -1.23 8.38
CA GLU A 139 7.54 -1.40 7.35
C GLU A 139 7.00 -0.91 6.02
N ILE A 140 7.66 0.08 5.42
CA ILE A 140 7.28 0.64 4.12
C ILE A 140 8.02 -0.14 3.04
N GLU A 141 7.26 -0.86 2.21
CA GLU A 141 7.78 -1.64 1.09
C GLU A 141 7.62 -0.88 -0.23
N ILE A 142 8.66 -0.87 -1.05
CA ILE A 142 8.72 -0.17 -2.33
C ILE A 142 9.32 -1.11 -3.35
N THR A 143 8.73 -1.23 -4.53
CA THR A 143 9.21 -2.11 -5.59
C THR A 143 10.54 -1.65 -6.19
N GLU A 144 11.42 -2.59 -6.57
CA GLU A 144 12.78 -2.33 -7.12
C GLU A 144 12.77 -1.47 -8.39
N SER A 145 11.76 -1.60 -9.24
CA SER A 145 11.64 -0.88 -10.51
C SER A 145 11.74 0.66 -10.37
N ILE A 146 11.53 1.18 -9.19
CA ILE A 146 11.61 2.61 -8.84
C ILE A 146 13.05 3.07 -8.64
N MET A 147 13.91 2.21 -8.09
CA MET A 147 15.32 2.54 -7.84
C MET A 147 16.05 2.94 -9.11
N ILE A 148 15.68 2.35 -10.24
CA ILE A 148 16.33 2.60 -11.54
C ILE A 148 15.98 3.99 -12.08
N LYS A 149 14.81 4.54 -11.75
CA LYS A 149 14.30 5.78 -12.33
C LYS A 149 14.63 7.03 -11.51
N ASN A 150 14.75 6.94 -10.19
CA ASN A 150 14.85 8.13 -9.33
C ASN A 150 15.59 7.85 -8.00
N HIS A 151 16.79 7.26 -8.09
CA HIS A 151 17.57 6.77 -6.96
C HIS A 151 17.79 7.81 -5.84
N ASP A 152 18.13 9.06 -6.19
CA ASP A 152 18.46 10.08 -5.18
C ASP A 152 17.22 10.54 -4.40
N ALA A 153 16.10 10.76 -5.08
CA ALA A 153 14.85 11.14 -4.46
C ALA A 153 14.31 10.02 -3.55
N LEU A 154 14.40 8.77 -4.01
CA LEU A 154 14.02 7.60 -3.23
C LEU A 154 14.90 7.46 -1.97
N SER A 155 16.23 7.52 -2.13
CA SER A 155 17.19 7.40 -1.03
C SER A 155 16.96 8.49 0.02
N SER A 156 16.77 9.74 -0.42
CA SER A 156 16.47 10.87 0.47
C SER A 156 15.18 10.64 1.25
N THR A 157 14.14 10.17 0.57
CA THR A 157 12.82 9.88 1.19
C THR A 157 12.90 8.74 2.19
N LEU A 158 13.57 7.63 1.84
CA LEU A 158 13.78 6.50 2.76
C LEU A 158 14.58 6.89 4.00
N ASN A 159 15.64 7.70 3.84
CA ASN A 159 16.40 8.20 4.97
C ASN A 159 15.55 9.08 5.89
N LYS A 160 14.66 9.89 5.32
CA LYS A 160 13.73 10.69 6.11
C LYS A 160 12.74 9.82 6.88
N LEU A 161 12.14 8.81 6.25
CA LEU A 161 11.24 7.86 6.91
C LEU A 161 11.95 7.08 8.03
N ARG A 162 13.20 6.62 7.79
CA ARG A 162 14.03 5.98 8.82
C ARG A 162 14.30 6.92 10.00
N SER A 163 14.58 8.18 9.74
CA SER A 163 14.77 9.18 10.82
C SER A 163 13.50 9.42 11.65
N MET A 164 12.33 9.15 11.09
CA MET A 164 11.04 9.17 11.79
C MET A 164 10.73 7.86 12.53
N GLY A 165 11.58 6.83 12.39
CA GLY A 165 11.48 5.55 13.06
C GLY A 165 10.76 4.45 12.27
N PHE A 166 10.41 4.67 11.01
CA PHE A 166 9.87 3.63 10.13
C PHE A 166 10.94 2.61 9.75
N ARG A 167 10.50 1.37 9.51
CA ARG A 167 11.29 0.37 8.79
C ARG A 167 11.07 0.57 7.29
N GLY A 168 12.11 0.35 6.50
CA GLY A 168 12.01 0.41 5.03
C GLY A 168 12.56 -0.88 4.44
N ALA A 169 11.82 -1.49 3.54
CA ALA A 169 12.22 -2.62 2.72
C ALA A 169 12.06 -2.28 1.24
N ILE A 170 12.86 -2.94 0.43
CA ILE A 170 12.72 -2.93 -1.03
C ILE A 170 12.21 -4.31 -1.38
N ASP A 171 11.06 -4.36 -2.04
CA ASP A 171 10.40 -5.60 -2.44
C ASP A 171 10.78 -5.99 -3.88
N ASP A 172 10.58 -7.27 -4.24
CA ASP A 172 10.88 -7.83 -5.55
C ASP A 172 12.38 -7.87 -5.95
N PHE A 173 13.27 -8.08 -4.98
CA PHE A 173 14.60 -8.59 -5.25
C PHE A 173 14.49 -10.09 -5.64
N GLY A 174 14.25 -10.34 -6.95
CA GLY A 174 14.18 -11.68 -7.52
C GLY A 174 15.33 -12.01 -8.42
#